data_0d86e4465dee10cad33699cab3fc414f
#
_entry.id   0d86e4465dee10cad33699cab3fc414f
#
_cell.length_a   1.000
_cell.length_b   1.000
_cell.length_c   1.000
_cell.angle_alpha   90.00
_cell.angle_beta   90.00
_cell.angle_gamma   90.00
#
_symmetry.space_group_name_H-M   'P 1'
#
loop_
_entity.id
_entity.type
_entity.pdbx_description
1 polymer ?
#
loop_
_entity_poly.entity_id
_entity_poly.type
_entity_poly.pdbx_seq_one_letter_code
_entity_poly.pdbx_strand_id
1 'polypeptide(L)'
;SLGSGELLRICKVLQNAGRAKAYGRHDTQDELADCLDAYFDHLEPLTLLSNEIERCIIAEDEISDDASPALKHIRRSIAGINDKVHATLNSLVNGSLRSYLQDPIITMRGDRYCIPVKAEYRSQVNGMIHDQSSTGSTLFIEPMAVVKLNNDLKELYAKEQEEIQVILARLSEDTAEYIEEIRTDYRVLTDLDFIFARGQLALSMNASRPVLNNEGRIHIR
;
A
#
# COMPACT_ATOMS: atom_id res chain seq x y z
N SER A 1 -12.48 4.90 7.91
CA SER A 1 -11.00 4.86 7.89
C SER A 1 -10.47 5.28 6.54
N LEU A 2 -9.29 5.87 6.54
CA LEU A 2 -8.54 6.19 5.33
C LEU A 2 -7.99 4.91 4.70
N GLY A 3 -7.85 4.91 3.38
CA GLY A 3 -7.15 3.85 2.67
C GLY A 3 -5.62 4.01 2.72
N SER A 4 -4.89 2.94 2.38
CA SER A 4 -3.41 2.94 2.36
C SER A 4 -2.83 4.06 1.49
N GLY A 5 -3.37 4.29 0.29
CA GLY A 5 -2.94 5.36 -0.59
C GLY A 5 -3.18 6.77 -0.04
N GLU A 6 -4.25 6.98 0.73
CA GLU A 6 -4.53 8.26 1.39
C GLU A 6 -3.55 8.51 2.53
N LEU A 7 -3.28 7.51 3.35
CA LEU A 7 -2.29 7.57 4.44
C LEU A 7 -0.88 7.82 3.90
N LEU A 8 -0.49 7.18 2.79
CA LEU A 8 0.80 7.43 2.14
C LEU A 8 0.92 8.86 1.59
N ARG A 9 -0.17 9.45 1.10
CA ARG A 9 -0.15 10.87 0.68
C ARG A 9 0.06 11.80 1.86
N ILE A 10 -0.60 11.54 3.00
CA ILE A 10 -0.38 12.29 4.24
C ILE A 10 1.08 12.12 4.71
N CYS A 11 1.60 10.90 4.73
CA CYS A 11 2.99 10.63 5.06
C CYS A 11 3.96 11.47 4.23
N LYS A 12 3.73 11.59 2.91
CA LYS A 12 4.55 12.45 2.02
C LYS A 12 4.46 13.93 2.37
N VAL A 13 3.29 14.43 2.79
CA VAL A 13 3.16 15.82 3.27
C VAL A 13 4.04 16.03 4.49
N LEU A 14 3.96 15.14 5.48
CA LEU A 14 4.76 15.22 6.71
C LEU A 14 6.28 15.13 6.45
N GLN A 15 6.69 14.22 5.56
CA GLN A 15 8.10 14.10 5.15
C GLN A 15 8.61 15.38 4.45
N ASN A 16 7.77 15.97 3.58
CA ASN A 16 8.12 17.22 2.91
C ASN A 16 8.15 18.40 3.90
N ALA A 17 7.25 18.43 4.89
CA ALA A 17 7.31 19.40 5.99
C ALA A 17 8.64 19.28 6.75
N GLY A 18 9.09 18.07 7.04
CA GLY A 18 10.39 17.83 7.67
C GLY A 18 11.57 18.32 6.84
N ARG A 19 11.56 18.07 5.53
CA ARG A 19 12.60 18.54 4.60
C ARG A 19 12.62 20.06 4.50
N ALA A 20 11.44 20.68 4.36
CA ALA A 20 11.32 22.13 4.28
C ALA A 20 11.76 22.80 5.58
N LYS A 21 11.34 22.27 6.74
CA LYS A 21 11.78 22.79 8.05
C LYS A 21 13.29 22.68 8.24
N ALA A 22 13.90 21.59 7.79
CA ALA A 22 15.35 21.42 7.83
C ALA A 22 16.08 22.40 6.89
N TYR A 23 15.52 22.66 5.71
CA TYR A 23 16.04 23.63 4.76
C TYR A 23 15.99 25.07 5.30
N GLY A 24 14.91 25.45 5.99
CA GLY A 24 14.74 26.78 6.59
C GLY A 24 15.57 27.02 7.86
N ARG A 25 16.29 26.03 8.38
CA ARG A 25 17.18 26.24 9.53
C ARG A 25 18.46 26.92 9.08
N HIS A 26 18.72 28.09 9.60
CA HIS A 26 19.99 28.81 9.41
C HIS A 26 21.05 28.27 10.38
N ASP A 27 22.17 27.78 9.83
CA ASP A 27 23.27 27.18 10.61
C ASP A 27 24.20 28.22 11.23
N THR A 28 24.04 29.51 10.90
CA THR A 28 24.93 30.57 11.35
C THR A 28 24.18 31.63 12.14
N GLN A 29 24.74 32.04 13.31
CA GLN A 29 24.21 33.06 14.18
C GLN A 29 24.18 34.48 13.55
N ASP A 30 24.75 34.66 12.37
CA ASP A 30 24.89 35.92 11.65
C ASP A 30 23.91 36.11 10.49
N GLU A 31 23.05 35.14 10.20
CA GLU A 31 22.03 35.28 9.16
C GLU A 31 20.83 36.04 9.70
N LEU A 32 20.53 37.17 9.05
CA LEU A 32 19.35 37.98 9.37
C LEU A 32 18.09 37.19 9.05
N ALA A 33 17.16 37.14 10.02
CA ALA A 33 15.83 36.57 9.81
C ALA A 33 15.19 37.16 8.55
N ASP A 34 14.64 36.29 7.69
CA ASP A 34 13.95 36.69 6.47
C ASP A 34 12.43 36.50 6.58
N CYS A 35 11.72 36.93 5.52
CA CYS A 35 10.26 36.83 5.51
C CYS A 35 9.72 35.39 5.36
N LEU A 36 10.57 34.40 5.12
CA LEU A 36 10.20 32.99 4.96
C LEU A 36 10.36 32.21 6.27
N ASP A 37 11.13 32.68 7.22
CA ASP A 37 11.38 31.99 8.51
C ASP A 37 10.09 31.60 9.20
N ALA A 38 9.09 32.49 9.20
CA ALA A 38 7.79 32.21 9.80
C ALA A 38 7.05 31.05 9.12
N TYR A 39 7.24 30.81 7.82
CA TYR A 39 6.67 29.66 7.13
C TYR A 39 7.33 28.35 7.59
N PHE A 40 8.66 28.32 7.66
CA PHE A 40 9.41 27.14 8.08
C PHE A 40 9.16 26.81 9.56
N ASP A 41 9.01 27.81 10.42
CA ASP A 41 8.73 27.63 11.85
C ASP A 41 7.37 27.00 12.11
N HIS A 42 6.37 27.30 11.27
CA HIS A 42 5.01 26.75 11.40
C HIS A 42 4.87 25.29 10.97
N LEU A 43 5.89 24.69 10.34
CA LEU A 43 5.84 23.31 9.91
C LEU A 43 5.99 22.36 11.10
N GLU A 44 5.11 21.35 11.18
CA GLU A 44 5.12 20.29 12.20
C GLU A 44 5.27 18.91 11.56
N PRO A 45 6.49 18.41 11.35
CA PRO A 45 6.76 17.18 10.57
C PRO A 45 6.12 15.91 11.10
N LEU A 46 5.65 15.88 12.35
CA LEU A 46 5.04 14.72 13.01
C LEU A 46 5.78 13.41 12.69
N THR A 47 7.10 13.41 12.90
CA THR A 47 8.02 12.35 12.46
C THR A 47 7.61 10.97 12.97
N LEU A 48 7.05 10.90 14.19
CA LEU A 48 6.60 9.62 14.74
C LEU A 48 5.42 9.05 13.93
N LEU A 49 4.46 9.89 13.57
CA LEU A 49 3.31 9.48 12.76
C LEU A 49 3.74 9.08 11.34
N SER A 50 4.59 9.90 10.69
CA SER A 50 5.05 9.59 9.33
C SER A 50 5.86 8.29 9.28
N ASN A 51 6.73 8.03 10.26
CA ASN A 51 7.49 6.79 10.37
C ASN A 51 6.59 5.58 10.63
N GLU A 52 5.54 5.74 11.47
CA GLU A 52 4.61 4.65 11.75
C GLU A 52 3.77 4.28 10.51
N ILE A 53 3.32 5.27 9.74
CA ILE A 53 2.63 5.03 8.47
C ILE A 53 3.56 4.29 7.50
N GLU A 54 4.80 4.75 7.32
CA GLU A 54 5.79 4.15 6.41
C GLU A 54 6.20 2.74 6.85
N ARG A 55 6.28 2.48 8.15
CA ARG A 55 6.54 1.15 8.71
C ARG A 55 5.42 0.16 8.38
N CYS A 56 4.16 0.63 8.42
CA CYS A 56 2.98 -0.21 8.22
C CYS A 56 2.60 -0.39 6.76
N ILE A 57 2.85 0.62 5.89
CA ILE A 57 2.36 0.64 4.51
C ILE A 57 3.55 0.77 3.56
N ILE A 58 3.81 -0.27 2.77
CA ILE A 58 4.91 -0.31 1.79
C ILE A 58 4.49 0.36 0.48
N ALA A 59 3.28 0.08 0.01
CA ALA A 59 2.68 0.61 -1.21
C ALA A 59 1.16 0.73 -1.06
N GLU A 60 0.48 1.33 -2.06
CA GLU A 60 -0.98 1.56 -2.01
C GLU A 60 -1.80 0.29 -1.78
N ASP A 61 -1.30 -0.85 -2.25
CA ASP A 61 -1.93 -2.17 -2.15
C ASP A 61 -1.14 -3.16 -1.28
N GLU A 62 -0.10 -2.68 -0.58
CA GLU A 62 0.81 -3.53 0.18
C GLU A 62 1.01 -3.06 1.62
N ILE A 63 0.47 -3.83 2.57
CA ILE A 63 0.69 -3.65 4.00
C ILE A 63 1.86 -4.53 4.47
N SER A 64 2.76 -3.95 5.24
CA SER A 64 3.94 -4.64 5.78
C SER A 64 3.56 -5.78 6.73
N ASP A 65 4.30 -6.88 6.69
CA ASP A 65 4.19 -7.94 7.69
C ASP A 65 4.47 -7.44 9.12
N ASP A 66 5.30 -6.40 9.24
CA ASP A 66 5.65 -5.82 10.52
C ASP A 66 4.65 -4.76 11.00
N ALA A 67 3.55 -4.51 10.25
CA ALA A 67 2.49 -3.61 10.66
C ALA A 67 1.78 -4.09 11.95
N SER A 68 1.61 -5.41 12.10
CA SER A 68 1.17 -6.02 13.37
C SER A 68 1.71 -7.43 13.56
N PRO A 69 1.89 -7.89 14.81
CA PRO A 69 2.25 -9.28 15.10
C PRO A 69 1.18 -10.27 14.62
N ALA A 70 -0.10 -9.87 14.65
CA ALA A 70 -1.23 -10.69 14.20
C ALA A 70 -1.16 -10.93 12.68
N LEU A 71 -0.96 -9.87 11.87
CA LEU A 71 -0.81 -9.98 10.42
C LEU A 71 0.35 -10.90 10.04
N LYS A 72 1.50 -10.70 10.68
CA LYS A 72 2.68 -11.53 10.46
C LYS A 72 2.42 -13.01 10.77
N HIS A 73 1.69 -13.30 11.86
CA HIS A 73 1.31 -14.67 12.22
C HIS A 73 0.35 -15.28 11.19
N ILE A 74 -0.66 -14.53 10.77
CA ILE A 74 -1.66 -14.96 9.76
C ILE A 74 -0.94 -15.32 8.44
N ARG A 75 -0.08 -14.45 7.93
CA ARG A 75 0.67 -14.66 6.67
C ARG A 75 1.62 -15.87 6.75
N ARG A 76 2.28 -16.06 7.87
CA ARG A 76 3.09 -17.29 8.10
C ARG A 76 2.22 -18.54 8.09
N SER A 77 1.03 -18.48 8.67
CA SER A 77 0.10 -19.59 8.67
C SER A 77 -0.40 -19.90 7.25
N ILE A 78 -0.71 -18.86 6.46
CA ILE A 78 -1.09 -18.99 5.05
C ILE A 78 0.04 -19.69 4.27
N ALA A 79 1.29 -19.22 4.40
CA ALA A 79 2.43 -19.85 3.74
C ALA A 79 2.58 -21.32 4.12
N GLY A 80 2.50 -21.64 5.41
CA GLY A 80 2.63 -23.03 5.89
C GLY A 80 1.50 -23.95 5.42
N ILE A 81 0.28 -23.44 5.24
CA ILE A 81 -0.82 -24.23 4.69
C ILE A 81 -0.66 -24.38 3.16
N ASN A 82 -0.26 -23.34 2.45
CA ASN A 82 0.05 -23.41 1.02
C ASN A 82 1.10 -24.49 0.74
N ASP A 83 2.18 -24.54 1.51
CA ASP A 83 3.21 -25.58 1.38
C ASP A 83 2.63 -27.00 1.55
N LYS A 84 1.74 -27.17 2.53
CA LYS A 84 1.06 -28.48 2.76
C LYS A 84 0.13 -28.85 1.62
N VAL A 85 -0.63 -27.89 1.06
CA VAL A 85 -1.50 -28.11 -0.11
C VAL A 85 -0.66 -28.56 -1.30
N HIS A 86 0.42 -27.82 -1.60
CA HIS A 86 1.30 -28.14 -2.70
C HIS A 86 1.98 -29.51 -2.53
N ALA A 87 2.47 -29.82 -1.34
CA ALA A 87 3.06 -31.16 -1.06
C ALA A 87 2.04 -32.29 -1.26
N THR A 88 0.83 -32.12 -0.75
CA THR A 88 -0.25 -33.10 -0.87
C THR A 88 -0.66 -33.29 -2.32
N LEU A 89 -0.91 -32.22 -3.05
CA LEU A 89 -1.32 -32.28 -4.45
C LEU A 89 -0.20 -32.81 -5.35
N ASN A 90 1.05 -32.41 -5.14
CA ASN A 90 2.20 -32.96 -5.88
C ASN A 90 2.33 -34.48 -5.72
N SER A 91 2.11 -34.98 -4.50
CA SER A 91 2.09 -36.43 -4.25
C SER A 91 0.99 -37.13 -5.03
N LEU A 92 -0.21 -36.54 -5.11
CA LEU A 92 -1.33 -37.10 -5.87
C LEU A 92 -1.11 -37.05 -7.40
N VAL A 93 -0.67 -35.90 -7.89
CA VAL A 93 -0.46 -35.59 -9.31
C VAL A 93 0.66 -36.45 -9.92
N ASN A 94 1.73 -36.66 -9.17
CA ASN A 94 2.87 -37.47 -9.61
C ASN A 94 2.75 -38.96 -9.24
N GLY A 95 1.76 -39.32 -8.41
CA GLY A 95 1.53 -40.65 -7.89
C GLY A 95 0.25 -41.28 -8.43
N SER A 96 -0.68 -41.58 -7.52
CA SER A 96 -1.86 -42.43 -7.78
C SER A 96 -2.85 -41.85 -8.80
N LEU A 97 -2.92 -40.51 -8.97
CA LEU A 97 -3.89 -39.90 -9.85
C LEU A 97 -3.33 -39.53 -11.24
N ARG A 98 -2.02 -39.70 -11.48
CA ARG A 98 -1.36 -39.26 -12.71
C ARG A 98 -2.04 -39.73 -14.01
N SER A 99 -2.50 -40.98 -14.08
CA SER A 99 -3.14 -41.53 -15.29
C SER A 99 -4.52 -40.94 -15.58
N TYR A 100 -5.17 -40.37 -14.56
CA TYR A 100 -6.51 -39.81 -14.66
C TYR A 100 -6.50 -38.33 -15.03
N LEU A 101 -5.33 -37.67 -14.91
CA LEU A 101 -5.20 -36.23 -15.16
C LEU A 101 -5.08 -35.94 -16.65
N GLN A 102 -5.64 -34.80 -17.05
CA GLN A 102 -5.40 -34.22 -18.37
C GLN A 102 -3.95 -33.76 -18.49
N ASP A 103 -3.49 -33.02 -17.48
CA ASP A 103 -2.12 -32.55 -17.30
C ASP A 103 -1.71 -32.72 -15.84
N PRO A 104 -0.43 -33.08 -15.54
CA PRO A 104 0.05 -33.26 -14.17
C PRO A 104 0.41 -31.92 -13.51
N ILE A 105 -0.55 -31.01 -13.41
CA ILE A 105 -0.38 -29.67 -12.87
C ILE A 105 -1.37 -29.41 -11.73
N ILE A 106 -1.01 -28.45 -10.87
CA ILE A 106 -1.90 -27.89 -9.87
C ILE A 106 -2.45 -26.56 -10.42
N THR A 107 -3.74 -26.36 -10.31
CA THR A 107 -4.42 -25.15 -10.79
C THR A 107 -5.25 -24.52 -9.68
N MET A 108 -5.62 -23.25 -9.84
CA MET A 108 -6.61 -22.60 -8.97
C MET A 108 -7.91 -22.38 -9.73
N ARG A 109 -9.04 -22.63 -9.06
CA ARG A 109 -10.38 -22.29 -9.52
C ARG A 109 -11.18 -21.73 -8.36
N GLY A 110 -11.56 -20.44 -8.48
CA GLY A 110 -12.33 -19.76 -7.43
C GLY A 110 -11.70 -19.92 -6.05
N ASP A 111 -10.48 -19.44 -5.83
CA ASP A 111 -9.74 -19.50 -4.55
C ASP A 111 -9.50 -20.93 -4.00
N ARG A 112 -9.61 -21.97 -4.86
CA ARG A 112 -9.40 -23.36 -4.48
C ARG A 112 -8.30 -23.99 -5.32
N TYR A 113 -7.41 -24.72 -4.67
CA TYR A 113 -6.44 -25.56 -5.36
C TYR A 113 -7.12 -26.81 -5.89
N CYS A 114 -7.03 -27.01 -7.20
CA CYS A 114 -7.66 -28.08 -7.95
C CYS A 114 -6.65 -28.81 -8.86
N ILE A 115 -7.03 -29.97 -9.33
CA ILE A 115 -6.31 -30.74 -10.36
C ILE A 115 -7.19 -30.97 -11.58
N PRO A 116 -6.65 -30.94 -12.82
CA PRO A 116 -7.41 -31.17 -14.05
C PRO A 116 -7.54 -32.64 -14.32
N VAL A 117 -8.73 -33.20 -14.14
CA VAL A 117 -9.07 -34.61 -14.32
C VAL A 117 -9.82 -34.78 -15.65
N LYS A 118 -9.48 -35.79 -16.45
CA LYS A 118 -10.26 -36.17 -17.65
C LYS A 118 -11.67 -36.55 -17.22
N ALA A 119 -12.70 -36.08 -17.91
CA ALA A 119 -14.11 -36.28 -17.54
C ALA A 119 -14.49 -37.74 -17.39
N GLU A 120 -13.91 -38.61 -18.21
CA GLU A 120 -14.13 -40.08 -18.20
C GLU A 120 -13.67 -40.75 -16.88
N TYR A 121 -12.70 -40.13 -16.17
CA TYR A 121 -12.19 -40.66 -14.90
C TYR A 121 -12.76 -39.94 -13.66
N ARG A 122 -13.86 -39.20 -13.82
CA ARG A 122 -14.51 -38.49 -12.71
C ARG A 122 -14.76 -39.38 -11.48
N SER A 123 -15.23 -40.62 -11.71
CA SER A 123 -15.54 -41.57 -10.64
C SER A 123 -14.33 -42.13 -9.90
N GLN A 124 -13.14 -42.02 -10.48
CA GLN A 124 -11.89 -42.51 -9.91
C GLN A 124 -11.21 -41.49 -8.99
N VAL A 125 -11.64 -40.21 -9.04
CA VAL A 125 -11.06 -39.11 -8.23
C VAL A 125 -12.09 -38.62 -7.21
N ASN A 126 -11.82 -38.92 -5.94
CA ASN A 126 -12.68 -38.47 -4.86
C ASN A 126 -12.42 -36.96 -4.55
N GLY A 127 -13.42 -36.15 -4.84
CA GLY A 127 -13.30 -34.69 -4.65
C GLY A 127 -14.51 -33.91 -5.16
N MET A 128 -14.45 -32.60 -5.01
CA MET A 128 -15.48 -31.65 -5.46
C MET A 128 -15.10 -31.03 -6.80
N ILE A 129 -16.06 -30.96 -7.73
CA ILE A 129 -15.89 -30.27 -9.02
C ILE A 129 -16.12 -28.76 -8.76
N HIS A 130 -15.17 -27.94 -9.13
CA HIS A 130 -15.29 -26.48 -9.05
C HIS A 130 -15.49 -25.84 -10.43
N ASP A 131 -14.98 -26.47 -11.49
CA ASP A 131 -15.06 -25.94 -12.84
C ASP A 131 -14.90 -27.04 -13.87
N GLN A 132 -15.22 -26.75 -15.14
CA GLN A 132 -14.96 -27.64 -16.27
C GLN A 132 -14.45 -26.85 -17.49
N SER A 133 -13.69 -27.52 -18.37
CA SER A 133 -13.26 -26.91 -19.62
C SER A 133 -14.45 -26.61 -20.53
N SER A 134 -14.29 -25.68 -21.47
CA SER A 134 -15.35 -25.28 -22.42
C SER A 134 -15.88 -26.45 -23.26
N THR A 135 -15.06 -27.46 -23.49
CA THR A 135 -15.45 -28.69 -24.21
C THR A 135 -16.05 -29.73 -23.28
N GLY A 136 -16.04 -29.55 -21.97
CA GLY A 136 -16.48 -30.53 -20.98
C GLY A 136 -15.56 -31.74 -20.81
N SER A 137 -14.43 -31.79 -21.52
CA SER A 137 -13.51 -32.93 -21.48
C SER A 137 -12.60 -32.97 -20.24
N THR A 138 -12.46 -31.85 -19.54
CA THR A 138 -11.64 -31.74 -18.33
C THR A 138 -12.46 -31.16 -17.19
N LEU A 139 -12.40 -31.80 -16.04
CA LEU A 139 -13.02 -31.34 -14.80
C LEU A 139 -11.92 -30.85 -13.84
N PHE A 140 -12.12 -29.68 -13.28
CA PHE A 140 -11.22 -29.18 -12.25
C PHE A 140 -11.75 -29.60 -10.89
N ILE A 141 -11.07 -30.60 -10.31
CA ILE A 141 -11.50 -31.24 -9.06
C ILE A 141 -10.60 -30.83 -7.92
N GLU A 142 -11.22 -30.42 -6.81
CA GLU A 142 -10.58 -30.28 -5.50
C GLU A 142 -10.57 -31.67 -4.83
N PRO A 143 -9.43 -32.34 -4.69
CA PRO A 143 -9.36 -33.61 -4.00
C PRO A 143 -9.77 -33.51 -2.53
N MET A 144 -10.48 -34.53 -2.02
CA MET A 144 -10.90 -34.54 -0.61
C MET A 144 -9.74 -34.36 0.37
N ALA A 145 -8.54 -34.81 -0.02
CA ALA A 145 -7.33 -34.68 0.79
C ALA A 145 -6.92 -33.22 1.09
N VAL A 146 -7.35 -32.26 0.25
CA VAL A 146 -7.00 -30.84 0.43
C VAL A 146 -8.18 -29.95 0.75
N VAL A 147 -9.40 -30.45 0.79
CA VAL A 147 -10.62 -29.66 1.08
C VAL A 147 -10.51 -28.90 2.39
N LYS A 148 -10.03 -29.57 3.46
CA LYS A 148 -9.83 -28.91 4.74
C LYS A 148 -8.79 -27.79 4.67
N LEU A 149 -7.65 -28.04 4.01
CA LEU A 149 -6.57 -27.07 3.85
C LEU A 149 -7.03 -25.85 3.04
N ASN A 150 -7.79 -26.07 1.98
CA ASN A 150 -8.39 -24.98 1.19
C ASN A 150 -9.41 -24.16 2.01
N ASN A 151 -10.17 -24.82 2.90
CA ASN A 151 -11.08 -24.12 3.82
C ASN A 151 -10.30 -23.27 4.84
N ASP A 152 -9.24 -23.84 5.42
CA ASP A 152 -8.37 -23.13 6.37
C ASP A 152 -7.69 -21.91 5.70
N LEU A 153 -7.26 -22.04 4.43
CA LEU A 153 -6.72 -20.91 3.65
C LEU A 153 -7.75 -19.81 3.46
N LYS A 154 -8.97 -20.16 3.08
CA LYS A 154 -10.04 -19.18 2.87
C LYS A 154 -10.35 -18.42 4.16
N GLU A 155 -10.37 -19.10 5.30
CA GLU A 155 -10.57 -18.48 6.61
C GLU A 155 -9.40 -17.55 6.96
N LEU A 156 -8.16 -17.96 6.69
CA LEU A 156 -6.98 -17.15 6.96
C LEU A 156 -6.91 -15.90 6.06
N TYR A 157 -7.26 -15.99 4.78
CA TYR A 157 -7.35 -14.81 3.91
C TYR A 157 -8.44 -13.83 4.38
N ALA A 158 -9.57 -14.32 4.88
CA ALA A 158 -10.57 -13.45 5.48
C ALA A 158 -10.03 -12.73 6.73
N LYS A 159 -9.34 -13.46 7.62
CA LYS A 159 -8.69 -12.88 8.80
C LYS A 159 -7.58 -11.88 8.44
N GLU A 160 -6.84 -12.12 7.36
CA GLU A 160 -5.84 -11.18 6.85
C GLU A 160 -6.49 -9.85 6.45
N GLN A 161 -7.60 -9.91 5.70
CA GLN A 161 -8.32 -8.71 5.30
C GLN A 161 -8.92 -7.96 6.50
N GLU A 162 -9.46 -8.66 7.48
CA GLU A 162 -9.96 -8.06 8.72
C GLU A 162 -8.84 -7.35 9.49
N GLU A 163 -7.68 -7.99 9.65
CA GLU A 163 -6.54 -7.40 10.34
C GLU A 163 -5.98 -6.18 9.61
N ILE A 164 -5.93 -6.21 8.27
CA ILE A 164 -5.56 -5.04 7.46
C ILE A 164 -6.50 -3.86 7.74
N GLN A 165 -7.81 -4.09 7.83
CA GLN A 165 -8.76 -3.03 8.16
C GLN A 165 -8.55 -2.47 9.58
N VAL A 166 -8.20 -3.32 10.54
CA VAL A 166 -7.86 -2.87 11.91
C VAL A 166 -6.61 -1.98 11.90
N ILE A 167 -5.57 -2.35 11.15
CA ILE A 167 -4.35 -1.55 11.02
C ILE A 167 -4.66 -0.18 10.38
N LEU A 168 -5.42 -0.16 9.29
CA LEU A 168 -5.79 1.08 8.60
C LEU A 168 -6.69 1.98 9.47
N ALA A 169 -7.60 1.39 10.25
CA ALA A 169 -8.45 2.13 11.18
C ALA A 169 -7.61 2.81 12.27
N ARG A 170 -6.68 2.07 12.89
CA ARG A 170 -5.76 2.61 13.90
C ARG A 170 -4.93 3.77 13.35
N LEU A 171 -4.29 3.60 12.19
CA LEU A 171 -3.50 4.67 11.56
C LEU A 171 -4.35 5.88 11.19
N SER A 172 -5.63 5.66 10.85
CA SER A 172 -6.56 6.76 10.55
C SER A 172 -6.93 7.54 11.81
N GLU A 173 -7.13 6.85 12.94
CA GLU A 173 -7.38 7.48 14.25
C GLU A 173 -6.17 8.29 14.70
N ASP A 174 -4.97 7.70 14.66
CA ASP A 174 -3.71 8.38 14.98
C ASP A 174 -3.52 9.64 14.11
N THR A 175 -3.86 9.54 12.82
CA THR A 175 -3.77 10.67 11.88
C THR A 175 -4.80 11.76 12.19
N ALA A 176 -6.00 11.38 12.61
CA ALA A 176 -7.08 12.32 12.90
C ALA A 176 -6.77 13.22 14.12
N GLU A 177 -5.95 12.73 15.07
CA GLU A 177 -5.51 13.51 16.23
C GLU A 177 -4.72 14.77 15.82
N TYR A 178 -4.04 14.74 14.67
CA TYR A 178 -3.15 15.82 14.19
C TYR A 178 -3.69 16.51 12.93
N ILE A 179 -5.01 16.52 12.73
CA ILE A 179 -5.60 17.02 11.48
C ILE A 179 -5.31 18.49 11.23
N GLU A 180 -5.22 19.32 12.27
CA GLU A 180 -4.98 20.77 12.14
C GLU A 180 -3.51 21.05 11.79
N GLU A 181 -2.58 20.30 12.36
CA GLU A 181 -1.15 20.38 12.05
C GLU A 181 -0.91 19.93 10.60
N ILE A 182 -1.48 18.80 10.17
CA ILE A 182 -1.39 18.29 8.81
C ILE A 182 -1.96 19.29 7.80
N ARG A 183 -3.09 19.91 8.12
CA ARG A 183 -3.73 20.92 7.28
C ARG A 183 -2.87 22.19 7.18
N THR A 184 -2.24 22.58 8.29
CA THR A 184 -1.31 23.71 8.33
C THR A 184 -0.07 23.43 7.49
N ASP A 185 0.55 22.26 7.66
CA ASP A 185 1.69 21.83 6.85
C ASP A 185 1.39 21.86 5.36
N TYR A 186 0.25 21.29 4.96
CA TYR A 186 -0.15 21.25 3.56
C TYR A 186 -0.29 22.69 2.99
N ARG A 187 -0.91 23.60 3.73
CA ARG A 187 -1.06 25.00 3.32
C ARG A 187 0.28 25.72 3.22
N VAL A 188 1.12 25.59 4.26
CA VAL A 188 2.44 26.23 4.30
C VAL A 188 3.33 25.71 3.16
N LEU A 189 3.36 24.40 2.91
CA LEU A 189 4.11 23.82 1.81
C LEU A 189 3.62 24.32 0.45
N THR A 190 2.31 24.48 0.27
CA THR A 190 1.72 25.02 -0.96
C THR A 190 2.11 26.48 -1.17
N ASP A 191 2.09 27.28 -0.11
CA ASP A 191 2.52 28.69 -0.15
C ASP A 191 4.01 28.82 -0.48
N LEU A 192 4.85 28.01 0.16
CA LEU A 192 6.29 27.96 -0.12
C LEU A 192 6.59 27.56 -1.57
N ASP A 193 5.93 26.51 -2.07
CA ASP A 193 6.08 26.07 -3.46
C ASP A 193 5.76 27.20 -4.44
N PHE A 194 4.66 27.92 -4.21
CA PHE A 194 4.27 29.05 -5.04
C PHE A 194 5.27 30.23 -4.94
N ILE A 195 5.79 30.54 -3.74
CA ILE A 195 6.80 31.58 -3.52
C ILE A 195 8.08 31.22 -4.28
N PHE A 196 8.58 30.00 -4.14
CA PHE A 196 9.79 29.56 -4.81
C PHE A 196 9.64 29.49 -6.33
N ALA A 197 8.50 29.02 -6.84
CA ALA A 197 8.20 29.01 -8.28
C ALA A 197 8.23 30.43 -8.87
N ARG A 198 7.64 31.42 -8.17
CA ARG A 198 7.70 32.84 -8.57
C ARG A 198 9.12 33.39 -8.52
N GLY A 199 9.89 33.04 -7.48
CA GLY A 199 11.30 33.42 -7.36
C GLY A 199 12.13 32.88 -8.52
N GLN A 200 11.98 31.60 -8.87
CA GLN A 200 12.65 30.98 -10.01
C GLN A 200 12.27 31.65 -11.35
N LEU A 201 10.99 31.95 -11.52
CA LEU A 201 10.52 32.67 -12.71
C LEU A 201 11.15 34.07 -12.80
N ALA A 202 11.17 34.81 -11.70
CA ALA A 202 11.80 36.15 -11.64
C ALA A 202 13.30 36.09 -12.04
N LEU A 203 14.03 35.09 -11.53
CA LEU A 203 15.43 34.85 -11.89
C LEU A 203 15.60 34.52 -13.38
N SER A 204 14.76 33.66 -13.92
CA SER A 204 14.81 33.26 -15.34
C SER A 204 14.53 34.42 -16.30
N MET A 205 13.70 35.37 -15.87
CA MET A 205 13.33 36.56 -16.64
C MET A 205 14.28 37.76 -16.38
N ASN A 206 15.28 37.64 -15.52
CA ASN A 206 16.07 38.76 -15.00
C ASN A 206 15.18 39.90 -14.50
N ALA A 207 14.07 39.54 -13.84
CA ALA A 207 13.09 40.50 -13.38
C ALA A 207 13.60 41.31 -12.17
N SER A 208 13.24 42.59 -12.12
CA SER A 208 13.50 43.45 -10.98
C SER A 208 12.24 43.65 -10.14
N ARG A 209 12.43 43.96 -8.85
CA ARG A 209 11.32 44.23 -7.95
C ARG A 209 10.53 45.45 -8.41
N PRO A 210 9.21 45.35 -8.64
CA PRO A 210 8.40 46.52 -9.00
C PRO A 210 8.29 47.51 -7.85
N VAL A 211 8.33 48.78 -8.19
CA VAL A 211 8.03 49.89 -7.23
C VAL A 211 6.55 50.20 -7.43
N LEU A 212 5.75 49.93 -6.38
CA LEU A 212 4.33 50.25 -6.40
C LEU A 212 4.12 51.73 -6.02
N ASN A 213 3.19 52.39 -6.73
CA ASN A 213 2.77 53.76 -6.47
C ASN A 213 1.25 53.88 -6.53
N ASN A 214 0.72 54.92 -5.93
CA ASN A 214 -0.70 55.26 -5.92
C ASN A 214 -1.04 56.37 -6.94
N GLU A 215 -0.10 56.71 -7.84
CA GLU A 215 -0.25 57.84 -8.78
C GLU A 215 -0.94 57.43 -10.09
N GLY A 216 -1.35 56.16 -10.22
CA GLY A 216 -1.94 55.63 -11.43
C GLY A 216 -0.99 55.58 -12.64
N ARG A 217 0.32 55.66 -12.43
CA ARG A 217 1.35 55.62 -13.48
C ARG A 217 2.03 54.25 -13.52
N ILE A 218 2.12 53.70 -14.73
CA ILE A 218 2.90 52.50 -15.02
C ILE A 218 4.16 52.92 -15.77
N HIS A 219 5.34 52.60 -15.25
CA HIS A 219 6.63 52.81 -15.91
C HIS A 219 7.28 51.47 -16.14
N ILE A 220 7.42 51.09 -17.43
CA ILE A 220 8.06 49.82 -17.85
C ILE A 220 9.41 50.19 -18.44
N ARG A 221 10.49 49.56 -17.96
CA ARG A 221 11.85 49.67 -18.52
C ARG A 221 12.20 48.39 -19.30
#